data_da044601100ad1bfaa71472c758651ba
#
_entry.id   da044601100ad1bfaa71472c758651ba
#
_cell.length_a   1.000
_cell.length_b   1.000
_cell.length_c   1.000
_cell.angle_alpha   90.00
_cell.angle_beta   90.00
_cell.angle_gamma   90.00
#
_symmetry.space_group_name_H-M   'P 1'
#
loop_
_entity.id
_entity.type
_entity.pdbx_description
1 polymer ?
#
loop_
_entity_poly.entity_id
_entity_poly.type
_entity_poly.pdbx_seq_one_letter_code
_entity_poly.pdbx_strand_id
1 'polypeptide(L)'
;LRLKEGDKRIAPRIDEINREYRENFRALQGTLIHRDEFHDCIKSIENERSTIISGGAGSGKSGCTEAILNYCEKRKIPHIAIKLDQRIPYRNCEIWGQGLGLPNSIAYSLHCVSRNENAVIILDQLDALRWTQTNSSEALAVCMELIRQVENLNYERKKKIIIMFVCRTYDLENDNNIKSLFEKKKASENVWNVYRPGCLEHYVLHQ
;
A
#
# COMPACT_ATOMS: atom_id res chain seq x y z
N LEU A 1 -2.09 15.04 20.52
CA LEU A 1 -3.51 15.22 20.17
C LEU A 1 -4.18 13.84 20.14
N ARG A 2 -4.98 13.50 21.17
CA ARG A 2 -5.84 12.31 21.10
C ARG A 2 -6.85 12.54 19.98
N LEU A 3 -6.72 11.80 18.89
CA LEU A 3 -7.77 11.70 17.88
C LEU A 3 -9.03 11.21 18.59
N LYS A 4 -10.12 11.95 18.47
CA LYS A 4 -11.41 11.51 18.99
C LYS A 4 -11.78 10.23 18.24
N GLU A 5 -11.90 9.12 18.95
CA GLU A 5 -12.52 7.92 18.41
C GLU A 5 -13.85 8.32 17.78
N GLY A 6 -14.00 8.04 16.47
CA GLY A 6 -15.25 8.28 15.75
C GLY A 6 -15.35 9.58 14.96
N ASP A 7 -14.22 10.16 14.48
CA ASP A 7 -14.30 11.24 13.49
C ASP A 7 -14.99 10.74 12.21
N LYS A 8 -16.27 11.17 12.05
CA LYS A 8 -17.15 10.72 10.96
C LYS A 8 -16.66 11.15 9.56
N ARG A 9 -15.66 12.04 9.48
CA ARG A 9 -15.09 12.50 8.20
C ARG A 9 -14.11 11.50 7.59
N ILE A 10 -13.50 10.63 8.40
CA ILE A 10 -12.42 9.75 7.97
C ILE A 10 -12.92 8.72 6.95
N ALA A 11 -13.94 7.94 7.29
CA ALA A 11 -14.41 6.85 6.45
C ALA A 11 -14.87 7.34 5.06
N PRO A 12 -15.73 8.38 4.93
CA PRO A 12 -16.12 8.89 3.61
C PRO A 12 -14.93 9.39 2.78
N ARG A 13 -13.92 10.01 3.43
CA ARG A 13 -12.74 10.47 2.70
C ARG A 13 -11.86 9.32 2.22
N ILE A 14 -11.70 8.27 3.02
CA ILE A 14 -11.00 7.05 2.60
C ILE A 14 -11.71 6.42 1.39
N ASP A 15 -13.05 6.32 1.42
CA ASP A 15 -13.84 5.78 0.31
C ASP A 15 -13.67 6.61 -0.97
N GLU A 16 -13.58 7.93 -0.86
CA GLU A 16 -13.32 8.82 -1.98
C GLU A 16 -11.91 8.60 -2.55
N ILE A 17 -10.87 8.50 -1.72
CA ILE A 17 -9.49 8.22 -2.15
C ILE A 17 -9.43 6.87 -2.87
N ASN A 18 -10.09 5.84 -2.35
CA ASN A 18 -10.13 4.52 -2.97
C ASN A 18 -10.84 4.55 -4.33
N ARG A 19 -11.91 5.35 -4.46
CA ARG A 19 -12.60 5.55 -5.74
C ARG A 19 -11.71 6.26 -6.75
N GLU A 20 -11.05 7.37 -6.37
CA GLU A 20 -10.07 8.08 -7.20
C GLU A 20 -8.95 7.14 -7.67
N TYR A 21 -8.46 6.25 -6.79
CA TYR A 21 -7.45 5.25 -7.14
C TYR A 21 -7.93 4.33 -8.26
N ARG A 22 -9.19 3.88 -8.23
CA ARG A 22 -9.77 2.95 -9.20
C ARG A 22 -10.16 3.58 -10.54
N GLU A 23 -10.44 4.87 -10.59
CA GLU A 23 -10.85 5.56 -11.83
C GLU A 23 -9.83 5.36 -12.97
N ASN A 24 -8.56 5.17 -12.62
CA ASN A 24 -7.48 4.93 -13.58
C ASN A 24 -7.19 3.44 -13.86
N PHE A 25 -7.93 2.53 -13.23
CA PHE A 25 -7.76 1.10 -13.48
C PHE A 25 -8.68 0.66 -14.64
N ARG A 26 -8.08 0.10 -15.69
CA ARG A 26 -8.82 -0.52 -16.79
C ARG A 26 -8.46 -1.99 -16.85
N ALA A 27 -9.40 -2.86 -16.52
CA ALA A 27 -9.23 -4.30 -16.69
C ALA A 27 -9.15 -4.65 -18.19
N LEU A 28 -8.31 -5.60 -18.55
CA LEU A 28 -8.28 -6.15 -19.92
C LEU A 28 -9.65 -6.76 -20.24
N GLN A 29 -10.27 -6.31 -21.32
CA GLN A 29 -11.61 -6.76 -21.77
C GLN A 29 -12.71 -6.65 -20.68
N GLY A 30 -12.57 -5.73 -19.73
CA GLY A 30 -13.55 -5.53 -18.66
C GLY A 30 -13.55 -6.58 -17.55
N THR A 31 -12.64 -7.56 -17.59
CA THR A 31 -12.59 -8.64 -16.61
C THR A 31 -11.20 -8.71 -15.95
N LEU A 32 -11.17 -8.87 -14.62
CA LEU A 32 -9.94 -9.14 -13.89
C LEU A 32 -9.55 -10.60 -14.12
N ILE A 33 -8.37 -10.83 -14.70
CA ILE A 33 -7.84 -12.18 -14.88
C ILE A 33 -7.44 -12.71 -13.51
N HIS A 34 -8.10 -13.78 -13.06
CA HIS A 34 -7.72 -14.46 -11.83
C HIS A 34 -6.39 -15.20 -12.00
N ARG A 35 -5.50 -15.02 -11.03
CA ARG A 35 -4.18 -15.64 -10.98
C ARG A 35 -3.89 -16.16 -9.59
N ASP A 36 -3.09 -17.22 -9.51
CA ASP A 36 -2.67 -17.81 -8.24
C ASP A 36 -1.87 -16.83 -7.38
N GLU A 37 -1.07 -15.96 -8.01
CA GLU A 37 -0.30 -14.92 -7.32
C GLU A 37 -1.17 -13.89 -6.59
N PHE A 38 -2.40 -13.66 -7.05
CA PHE A 38 -3.36 -12.82 -6.32
C PHE A 38 -3.72 -13.44 -4.98
N HIS A 39 -3.81 -14.75 -4.94
CA HIS A 39 -4.10 -15.51 -3.73
C HIS A 39 -2.98 -15.35 -2.69
N ASP A 40 -1.73 -15.35 -3.11
CA ASP A 40 -0.59 -15.17 -2.22
C ASP A 40 -0.53 -13.75 -1.64
N CYS A 41 -0.87 -12.73 -2.43
CA CYS A 41 -1.01 -11.37 -1.93
C CYS A 41 -2.15 -11.25 -0.89
N ILE A 42 -3.27 -11.95 -1.09
CA ILE A 42 -4.38 -12.00 -0.14
C ILE A 42 -3.97 -12.74 1.14
N LYS A 43 -3.25 -13.84 1.03
CA LYS A 43 -2.71 -14.57 2.20
C LYS A 43 -1.83 -13.71 3.10
N SER A 44 -1.12 -12.71 2.55
CA SER A 44 -0.36 -11.80 3.42
C SER A 44 -1.26 -10.99 4.34
N ILE A 45 -2.46 -10.62 3.92
CA ILE A 45 -3.43 -9.94 4.78
C ILE A 45 -3.89 -10.89 5.89
N GLU A 46 -4.21 -12.14 5.55
CA GLU A 46 -4.64 -13.17 6.50
C GLU A 46 -3.55 -13.50 7.51
N ASN A 47 -2.29 -13.49 7.07
CA ASN A 47 -1.10 -13.71 7.90
C ASN A 47 -0.59 -12.43 8.59
N GLU A 48 -1.29 -11.31 8.45
CA GLU A 48 -0.97 -10.02 9.09
C GLU A 48 0.45 -9.51 8.76
N ARG A 49 0.91 -9.73 7.51
CA ARG A 49 2.27 -9.38 7.05
C ARG A 49 2.27 -8.28 6.02
N SER A 50 3.09 -7.25 6.27
CA SER A 50 3.39 -6.22 5.27
C SER A 50 4.17 -6.81 4.09
N THR A 51 3.95 -6.27 2.89
CA THR A 51 4.31 -6.95 1.63
C THR A 51 4.80 -5.97 0.58
N ILE A 52 5.71 -6.42 -0.26
CA ILE A 52 6.12 -5.72 -1.47
C ILE A 52 5.65 -6.52 -2.69
N ILE A 53 4.86 -5.90 -3.55
CA ILE A 53 4.46 -6.44 -4.84
C ILE A 53 5.39 -5.86 -5.90
N SER A 54 6.29 -6.67 -6.44
CA SER A 54 7.27 -6.21 -7.43
C SER A 54 7.13 -6.96 -8.75
N GLY A 55 7.35 -6.26 -9.86
CA GLY A 55 7.28 -6.88 -11.18
C GLY A 55 7.66 -5.91 -12.29
N GLY A 56 7.98 -6.44 -13.46
CA GLY A 56 8.23 -5.65 -14.66
C GLY A 56 7.01 -4.87 -15.15
N ALA A 57 7.16 -4.11 -16.22
CA ALA A 57 6.03 -3.52 -16.92
C ALA A 57 5.11 -4.63 -17.44
N GLY A 58 3.79 -4.48 -17.33
CA GLY A 58 2.82 -5.46 -17.80
C GLY A 58 2.72 -6.75 -16.96
N SER A 59 3.50 -6.92 -15.88
CA SER A 59 3.47 -8.14 -15.06
C SER A 59 2.19 -8.38 -14.26
N GLY A 60 1.21 -7.47 -14.31
CA GLY A 60 -0.07 -7.63 -13.62
C GLY A 60 -0.13 -7.04 -12.21
N LYS A 61 0.83 -6.21 -11.79
CA LYS A 61 0.82 -5.55 -10.46
C LYS A 61 -0.48 -4.82 -10.14
N SER A 62 -1.01 -4.06 -11.10
CA SER A 62 -2.30 -3.37 -10.94
C SER A 62 -3.48 -4.34 -10.79
N GLY A 63 -3.40 -5.52 -11.42
CA GLY A 63 -4.37 -6.60 -11.21
C GLY A 63 -4.31 -7.16 -9.80
N CYS A 64 -3.10 -7.33 -9.22
CA CYS A 64 -2.93 -7.74 -7.83
C CYS A 64 -3.55 -6.72 -6.87
N THR A 65 -3.28 -5.42 -7.09
CA THR A 65 -3.86 -4.36 -6.25
C THR A 65 -5.38 -4.34 -6.32
N GLU A 66 -5.95 -4.46 -7.51
CA GLU A 66 -7.40 -4.52 -7.67
C GLU A 66 -8.02 -5.75 -6.99
N ALA A 67 -7.36 -6.93 -7.09
CA ALA A 67 -7.80 -8.14 -6.40
C ALA A 67 -7.80 -7.95 -4.87
N ILE A 68 -6.76 -7.28 -4.33
CA ILE A 68 -6.66 -6.95 -2.91
C ILE A 68 -7.79 -5.99 -2.48
N LEU A 69 -8.04 -4.94 -3.25
CA LEU A 69 -9.13 -3.99 -2.97
C LEU A 69 -10.49 -4.70 -2.96
N ASN A 70 -10.76 -5.53 -3.96
CA ASN A 70 -11.99 -6.33 -4.03
C ASN A 70 -12.13 -7.30 -2.85
N TYR A 71 -11.03 -7.92 -2.41
CA TYR A 71 -11.02 -8.76 -1.22
C TYR A 71 -11.35 -7.97 0.05
N CYS A 72 -10.70 -6.81 0.23
CA CYS A 72 -10.93 -5.94 1.38
C CYS A 72 -12.40 -5.47 1.44
N GLU A 73 -12.97 -5.06 0.31
CA GLU A 73 -14.38 -4.65 0.24
C GLU A 73 -15.34 -5.79 0.59
N LYS A 74 -15.16 -6.96 -0.03
CA LYS A 74 -16.00 -8.14 0.26
C LYS A 74 -15.95 -8.55 1.73
N ARG A 75 -14.81 -8.40 2.37
CA ARG A 75 -14.57 -8.74 3.79
C ARG A 75 -14.80 -7.57 4.73
N LYS A 76 -15.13 -6.38 4.20
CA LYS A 76 -15.28 -5.12 4.97
C LYS A 76 -14.02 -4.76 5.77
N ILE A 77 -12.84 -5.10 5.25
CA ILE A 77 -11.57 -4.72 5.85
C ILE A 77 -11.30 -3.25 5.50
N PRO A 78 -11.12 -2.37 6.49
CA PRO A 78 -10.74 -0.98 6.25
C PRO A 78 -9.44 -0.90 5.46
N HIS A 79 -9.44 -0.14 4.36
CA HIS A 79 -8.27 -0.04 3.48
C HIS A 79 -8.19 1.33 2.82
N ILE A 80 -6.98 1.71 2.42
CA ILE A 80 -6.70 2.90 1.64
C ILE A 80 -5.64 2.58 0.58
N ALA A 81 -5.88 3.01 -0.65
CA ALA A 81 -4.96 2.85 -1.77
C ALA A 81 -4.57 4.21 -2.35
N ILE A 82 -3.28 4.43 -2.55
CA ILE A 82 -2.73 5.70 -3.01
C ILE A 82 -1.71 5.43 -4.13
N LYS A 83 -1.83 6.17 -5.23
CA LYS A 83 -0.81 6.23 -6.29
C LYS A 83 0.20 7.30 -5.96
N LEU A 84 1.44 6.91 -5.72
CA LEU A 84 2.51 7.80 -5.28
C LEU A 84 2.99 8.76 -6.37
N ASP A 85 2.75 8.45 -7.65
CA ASP A 85 3.00 9.35 -8.77
C ASP A 85 2.01 10.53 -8.83
N GLN A 86 0.80 10.35 -8.28
CA GLN A 86 -0.27 11.37 -8.26
C GLN A 86 -0.37 12.09 -6.92
N ARG A 87 -0.05 11.40 -5.84
CA ARG A 87 -0.16 11.87 -4.45
C ARG A 87 1.17 11.71 -3.73
N ILE A 88 2.16 12.47 -4.18
CA ILE A 88 3.54 12.40 -3.68
C ILE A 88 3.58 12.74 -2.19
N PRO A 89 4.21 11.88 -1.34
CA PRO A 89 4.45 12.20 0.07
C PRO A 89 5.35 13.44 0.20
N TYR A 90 5.05 14.31 1.16
CA TYR A 90 5.83 15.53 1.39
C TYR A 90 5.82 15.91 2.88
N ARG A 91 6.86 16.58 3.31
CA ARG A 91 7.11 17.07 4.67
C ARG A 91 7.10 15.97 5.73
N ASN A 92 5.93 15.52 6.16
CA ASN A 92 5.75 14.44 7.13
C ASN A 92 4.39 13.75 6.93
N CYS A 93 4.16 12.63 7.62
CA CYS A 93 2.93 11.84 7.49
C CYS A 93 1.66 12.61 7.87
N GLU A 94 1.72 13.52 8.84
CA GLU A 94 0.55 14.32 9.24
C GLU A 94 0.15 15.30 8.14
N ILE A 95 1.10 16.07 7.64
CA ILE A 95 0.87 17.07 6.59
C ILE A 95 0.44 16.39 5.29
N TRP A 96 1.07 15.25 4.95
CA TRP A 96 0.66 14.46 3.80
C TRP A 96 -0.78 13.95 3.96
N GLY A 97 -1.14 13.40 5.11
CA GLY A 97 -2.51 12.97 5.40
C GLY A 97 -3.52 14.13 5.31
N GLN A 98 -3.18 15.30 5.84
CA GLN A 98 -4.01 16.51 5.69
C GLN A 98 -4.15 16.95 4.24
N GLY A 99 -3.09 16.85 3.44
CA GLY A 99 -3.14 17.09 1.99
C GLY A 99 -4.04 16.11 1.24
N LEU A 100 -4.22 14.91 1.78
CA LEU A 100 -5.19 13.92 1.30
C LEU A 100 -6.63 14.18 1.82
N GLY A 101 -6.84 15.22 2.64
CA GLY A 101 -8.14 15.53 3.26
C GLY A 101 -8.46 14.69 4.51
N LEU A 102 -7.47 13.97 5.05
CA LEU A 102 -7.60 13.24 6.31
C LEU A 102 -7.30 14.17 7.50
N PRO A 103 -7.87 13.93 8.69
CA PRO A 103 -7.62 14.77 9.85
C PRO A 103 -6.23 14.58 10.47
N ASN A 104 -5.54 13.50 10.10
CA ASN A 104 -4.20 13.13 10.58
C ASN A 104 -3.47 12.27 9.54
N SER A 105 -2.34 11.68 9.91
CA SER A 105 -1.64 10.74 9.03
C SER A 105 -2.53 9.58 8.59
N ILE A 106 -2.16 8.94 7.49
CA ILE A 106 -2.89 7.78 6.94
C ILE A 106 -2.98 6.65 7.98
N ALA A 107 -1.87 6.36 8.67
CA ALA A 107 -1.81 5.29 9.68
C ALA A 107 -2.78 5.55 10.84
N TYR A 108 -2.76 6.75 11.41
CA TYR A 108 -3.66 7.10 12.52
C TYR A 108 -5.12 7.21 12.07
N SER A 109 -5.40 7.74 10.88
CA SER A 109 -6.75 7.81 10.34
C SER A 109 -7.33 6.42 10.12
N LEU A 110 -6.54 5.51 9.53
CA LEU A 110 -6.97 4.13 9.32
C LEU A 110 -7.12 3.37 10.63
N HIS A 111 -6.23 3.61 11.62
CA HIS A 111 -6.36 3.06 12.98
C HIS A 111 -7.71 3.45 13.61
N CYS A 112 -8.15 4.70 13.47
CA CYS A 112 -9.41 5.17 14.04
C CYS A 112 -10.65 4.46 13.47
N VAL A 113 -10.64 4.12 12.18
CA VAL A 113 -11.79 3.45 11.53
C VAL A 113 -11.72 1.93 11.61
N SER A 114 -10.52 1.36 11.74
CA SER A 114 -10.32 -0.11 11.77
C SER A 114 -10.45 -0.72 13.17
N ARG A 115 -10.34 0.09 14.21
CA ARG A 115 -10.44 -0.37 15.62
C ARG A 115 -9.68 -1.69 15.88
N ASN A 116 -10.42 -2.79 16.01
CA ASN A 116 -9.91 -4.12 16.34
C ASN A 116 -9.84 -5.08 15.14
N GLU A 117 -9.97 -4.57 13.92
CA GLU A 117 -9.89 -5.36 12.69
C GLU A 117 -8.57 -5.11 11.98
N ASN A 118 -8.19 -6.03 11.09
CA ASN A 118 -7.09 -5.79 10.17
C ASN A 118 -7.41 -4.59 9.29
N ALA A 119 -6.39 -3.86 8.88
CA ALA A 119 -6.51 -2.76 7.95
C ALA A 119 -5.37 -2.80 6.93
N VAL A 120 -5.58 -2.26 5.73
CA VAL A 120 -4.60 -2.34 4.64
C VAL A 120 -4.31 -0.96 4.08
N ILE A 121 -3.03 -0.62 3.96
CA ILE A 121 -2.52 0.55 3.25
C ILE A 121 -1.81 0.05 1.99
N ILE A 122 -2.24 0.50 0.82
CA ILE A 122 -1.60 0.20 -0.45
C ILE A 122 -0.94 1.47 -0.98
N LEU A 123 0.36 1.41 -1.23
CA LEU A 123 1.16 2.48 -1.81
C LEU A 123 1.70 2.01 -3.15
N ASP A 124 1.03 2.41 -4.22
CA ASP A 124 1.33 2.00 -5.58
C ASP A 124 2.29 2.97 -6.26
N GLN A 125 3.11 2.45 -7.18
CA GLN A 125 4.12 3.17 -7.95
C GLN A 125 5.21 3.82 -7.06
N LEU A 126 5.75 3.08 -6.10
CA LEU A 126 6.86 3.54 -5.27
C LEU A 126 8.07 3.99 -6.11
N ASP A 127 8.30 3.36 -7.24
CA ASP A 127 9.35 3.71 -8.20
C ASP A 127 9.18 5.13 -8.80
N ALA A 128 7.98 5.70 -8.82
CA ALA A 128 7.75 7.06 -9.28
C ALA A 128 8.44 8.11 -8.41
N LEU A 129 8.66 7.84 -7.12
CA LEU A 129 9.32 8.76 -6.20
C LEU A 129 10.80 9.01 -6.58
N ARG A 130 11.42 8.11 -7.33
CA ARG A 130 12.78 8.25 -7.85
C ARG A 130 12.93 9.41 -8.85
N TRP A 131 11.89 9.67 -9.63
CA TRP A 131 11.92 10.64 -10.73
C TRP A 131 11.51 12.06 -10.31
N THR A 132 11.07 12.27 -9.08
CA THR A 132 10.76 13.60 -8.55
C THR A 132 12.07 14.29 -8.18
N GLN A 133 12.63 15.07 -9.14
CA GLN A 133 13.98 15.60 -9.11
C GLN A 133 14.35 16.45 -7.88
N THR A 134 13.39 16.99 -7.16
CA THR A 134 13.65 17.92 -6.04
C THR A 134 13.38 17.32 -4.65
N ASN A 135 12.54 16.27 -4.52
CA ASN A 135 12.04 15.81 -3.21
C ASN A 135 12.00 14.29 -3.03
N SER A 136 12.76 13.52 -3.82
CA SER A 136 12.72 12.04 -3.72
C SER A 136 13.12 11.54 -2.33
N SER A 137 14.15 12.13 -1.73
CA SER A 137 14.61 11.78 -0.38
C SER A 137 13.58 12.13 0.69
N GLU A 138 12.88 13.26 0.55
CA GLU A 138 11.81 13.68 1.47
C GLU A 138 10.60 12.72 1.36
N ALA A 139 10.15 12.41 0.15
CA ALA A 139 9.02 11.50 -0.06
C ALA A 139 9.30 10.10 0.50
N LEU A 140 10.51 9.56 0.30
CA LEU A 140 10.92 8.29 0.88
C LEU A 140 11.06 8.36 2.41
N ALA A 141 11.51 9.49 2.97
CA ALA A 141 11.55 9.71 4.41
C ALA A 141 10.13 9.69 5.03
N VAL A 142 9.14 10.27 4.34
CA VAL A 142 7.72 10.20 4.76
C VAL A 142 7.19 8.76 4.68
N CYS A 143 7.55 7.99 3.65
CA CYS A 143 7.22 6.55 3.60
C CYS A 143 7.85 5.78 4.76
N MET A 144 9.11 6.07 5.12
CA MET A 144 9.78 5.48 6.27
C MET A 144 9.08 5.85 7.60
N GLU A 145 8.67 7.11 7.73
CA GLU A 145 7.89 7.57 8.88
C GLU A 145 6.55 6.82 8.97
N LEU A 146 5.84 6.63 7.86
CA LEU A 146 4.59 5.87 7.81
C LEU A 146 4.80 4.43 8.29
N ILE A 147 5.86 3.75 7.84
CA ILE A 147 6.22 2.40 8.28
C ILE A 147 6.37 2.39 9.81
N ARG A 148 7.14 3.34 10.38
CA ARG A 148 7.34 3.43 11.83
C ARG A 148 6.03 3.71 12.60
N GLN A 149 5.16 4.57 12.07
CA GLN A 149 3.86 4.83 12.69
C GLN A 149 3.00 3.56 12.73
N VAL A 150 2.99 2.78 11.65
CA VAL A 150 2.25 1.52 11.58
C VAL A 150 2.86 0.48 12.54
N GLU A 151 4.18 0.37 12.62
CA GLU A 151 4.86 -0.52 13.56
C GLU A 151 4.49 -0.18 15.00
N ASN A 152 4.54 1.10 15.38
CA ASN A 152 4.18 1.56 16.72
C ASN A 152 2.71 1.28 17.05
N LEU A 153 1.79 1.55 16.11
CA LEU A 153 0.37 1.24 16.30
C LEU A 153 0.15 -0.27 16.43
N ASN A 154 0.85 -1.05 15.63
CA ASN A 154 0.74 -2.51 15.64
C ASN A 154 1.26 -3.17 16.92
N TYR A 155 2.13 -2.49 17.68
CA TYR A 155 2.59 -3.01 18.95
C TYR A 155 1.43 -3.21 19.95
N GLU A 156 0.47 -2.27 19.97
CA GLU A 156 -0.67 -2.33 20.89
C GLU A 156 -1.92 -3.00 20.30
N ARG A 157 -1.94 -3.26 18.99
CA ARG A 157 -3.12 -3.82 18.30
C ARG A 157 -3.12 -5.34 18.30
N LYS A 158 -4.30 -5.93 18.57
CA LYS A 158 -4.52 -7.37 18.37
C LYS A 158 -4.54 -7.75 16.88
N LYS A 159 -5.16 -6.93 16.06
CA LYS A 159 -5.22 -7.03 14.61
C LYS A 159 -4.37 -5.95 13.97
N LYS A 160 -3.68 -6.25 12.89
CA LYS A 160 -2.60 -5.42 12.36
C LYS A 160 -3.05 -4.48 11.25
N ILE A 161 -2.39 -3.35 11.16
CA ILE A 161 -2.37 -2.53 9.95
C ILE A 161 -1.25 -3.06 9.06
N ILE A 162 -1.58 -3.41 7.82
CA ILE A 162 -0.68 -4.04 6.87
C ILE A 162 -0.34 -3.02 5.80
N ILE A 163 0.94 -2.82 5.50
CA ILE A 163 1.36 -1.97 4.39
C ILE A 163 1.75 -2.84 3.20
N MET A 164 1.27 -2.46 2.02
CA MET A 164 1.63 -3.07 0.75
C MET A 164 2.24 -2.01 -0.15
N PHE A 165 3.51 -2.16 -0.48
CA PHE A 165 4.17 -1.34 -1.50
C PHE A 165 4.12 -2.06 -2.84
N VAL A 166 3.88 -1.29 -3.90
CA VAL A 166 3.92 -1.78 -5.28
C VAL A 166 4.99 -1.01 -6.04
N CYS A 167 5.94 -1.71 -6.65
CA CYS A 167 7.05 -1.09 -7.39
C CYS A 167 7.54 -1.98 -8.54
N ARG A 168 8.41 -1.42 -9.36
CA ARG A 168 9.13 -2.21 -10.38
C ARG A 168 10.25 -3.02 -9.75
N THR A 169 10.44 -4.26 -10.21
CA THR A 169 11.52 -5.13 -9.74
C THR A 169 12.89 -4.47 -9.92
N TYR A 170 13.11 -3.83 -11.07
CA TYR A 170 14.36 -3.14 -11.36
C TYR A 170 14.69 -2.08 -10.29
N ASP A 171 13.73 -1.26 -9.89
CA ASP A 171 13.95 -0.19 -8.93
C ASP A 171 14.11 -0.75 -7.51
N LEU A 172 13.36 -1.80 -7.14
CA LEU A 172 13.54 -2.50 -5.88
C LEU A 172 14.95 -3.12 -5.74
N GLU A 173 15.51 -3.62 -6.84
CA GLU A 173 16.80 -4.32 -6.83
C GLU A 173 18.00 -3.38 -7.03
N ASN A 174 17.82 -2.20 -7.63
CA ASN A 174 18.92 -1.34 -8.03
C ASN A 174 18.92 0.05 -7.40
N ASP A 175 17.83 0.49 -6.78
CA ASP A 175 17.78 1.79 -6.10
C ASP A 175 18.06 1.62 -4.60
N ASN A 176 19.19 2.16 -4.13
CA ASN A 176 19.60 2.05 -2.73
C ASN A 176 18.65 2.77 -1.77
N ASN A 177 18.00 3.85 -2.21
CA ASN A 177 17.06 4.58 -1.38
C ASN A 177 15.77 3.77 -1.18
N ILE A 178 15.27 3.12 -2.24
CA ILE A 178 14.11 2.21 -2.16
C ILE A 178 14.47 0.99 -1.30
N LYS A 179 15.65 0.38 -1.51
CA LYS A 179 16.12 -0.74 -0.67
C LYS A 179 16.15 -0.38 0.81
N SER A 180 16.64 0.82 1.14
CA SER A 180 16.78 1.27 2.54
C SER A 180 15.45 1.36 3.29
N LEU A 181 14.31 1.48 2.59
CA LEU A 181 12.99 1.43 3.23
C LEU A 181 12.70 0.06 3.85
N PHE A 182 13.27 -0.99 3.27
CA PHE A 182 12.96 -2.39 3.60
C PHE A 182 14.11 -3.11 4.32
N GLU A 183 15.26 -2.45 4.48
CA GLU A 183 16.39 -3.01 5.21
C GLU A 183 16.08 -3.10 6.71
N LYS A 184 16.38 -4.27 7.28
CA LYS A 184 16.23 -4.50 8.72
C LYS A 184 17.13 -3.56 9.51
N LYS A 185 16.54 -2.62 10.23
CA LYS A 185 17.20 -2.07 11.41
C LYS A 185 17.13 -3.14 12.49
N LYS A 186 18.25 -3.39 13.19
CA LYS A 186 18.47 -4.47 14.18
C LYS A 186 17.38 -4.69 15.25
N ALA A 187 16.33 -3.91 15.28
CA ALA A 187 15.26 -3.94 16.26
C ALA A 187 13.84 -4.18 15.67
N SER A 188 13.65 -4.28 14.35
CA SER A 188 12.31 -4.51 13.79
C SER A 188 12.13 -5.97 13.40
N GLU A 189 11.10 -6.61 13.94
CA GLU A 189 10.69 -7.98 13.59
C GLU A 189 10.02 -8.09 12.22
N ASN A 190 9.83 -6.98 11.51
CA ASN A 190 9.12 -6.97 10.24
C ASN A 190 9.99 -7.51 9.11
N VAL A 191 9.70 -8.76 8.75
CA VAL A 191 10.21 -9.37 7.51
C VAL A 191 9.25 -9.02 6.39
N TRP A 192 9.69 -8.23 5.42
CA TRP A 192 8.92 -7.93 4.23
C TRP A 192 8.84 -9.15 3.31
N ASN A 193 7.63 -9.56 2.96
CA ASN A 193 7.43 -10.56 1.92
C ASN A 193 7.46 -9.88 0.54
N VAL A 194 8.20 -10.44 -0.41
CA VAL A 194 8.25 -9.93 -1.78
C VAL A 194 7.48 -10.87 -2.68
N TYR A 195 6.40 -10.38 -3.30
CA TYR A 195 5.62 -11.11 -4.30
C TYR A 195 5.94 -10.59 -5.71
N ARG A 196 6.20 -11.52 -6.63
CA ARG A 196 6.51 -11.21 -8.03
C ARG A 196 5.46 -11.84 -8.93
N PRO A 197 4.38 -11.12 -9.30
CA PRO A 197 3.42 -11.64 -10.26
C PRO A 197 4.10 -11.92 -11.59
N GLY A 198 3.79 -13.07 -12.20
CA GLY A 198 4.34 -13.49 -13.48
C GLY A 198 3.93 -12.58 -14.64
N CYS A 199 4.66 -12.65 -15.76
CA CYS A 199 4.30 -11.93 -16.97
C CYS A 199 3.08 -12.58 -17.64
N LEU A 200 2.15 -11.77 -18.18
CA LEU A 200 0.96 -12.26 -18.90
C LEU A 200 1.30 -13.16 -20.09
N GLU A 201 2.48 -13.00 -20.68
CA GLU A 201 2.94 -13.79 -21.84
C GLU A 201 3.05 -15.29 -21.58
N HIS A 202 3.25 -15.70 -20.33
CA HIS A 202 3.33 -17.13 -19.97
C HIS A 202 1.97 -17.83 -19.85
N TYR A 203 0.88 -17.09 -19.77
CA TYR A 203 -0.47 -17.67 -19.57
C TYR A 203 -1.27 -17.87 -20.86
N VAL A 204 -0.86 -17.23 -21.97
CA VAL A 204 -1.56 -17.34 -23.26
C VAL A 204 -1.17 -18.62 -24.00
N LEU A 205 -0.09 -19.30 -23.62
CA LEU A 205 0.43 -20.49 -24.30
C LEU A 205 -0.09 -21.83 -23.75
N HIS A 206 -0.97 -21.82 -22.76
CA HIS A 206 -1.50 -23.04 -22.12
C HIS A 206 -3.04 -23.14 -22.13
N GLN A 207 -3.72 -22.41 -23.01
CA GLN A 207 -5.12 -22.66 -23.38
C GLN A 207 -5.15 -23.23 -24.83
#